data_eea490909f1c8895cfe9294bf4bfe042
#
_entry.id   eea490909f1c8895cfe9294bf4bfe042
#
_cell.length_a   1.000
_cell.length_b   1.000
_cell.length_c   1.000
_cell.angle_alpha   90.00
_cell.angle_beta   90.00
_cell.angle_gamma   90.00
#
_symmetry.space_group_name_H-M   'P 1'
#
loop_
_entity.id
_entity.type
_entity.pdbx_description
1 polymer ?
#
loop_
_entity_poly.entity_id
_entity_poly.type
_entity_poly.pdbx_seq_one_letter_code
_entity_poly.pdbx_strand_id
1 'polypeptide(L)'
;AGYVPFNVQVVNGVVFVMFSRHESVRGGGLIDLFDPETGGFHRFATAKDAGGKLHEINMPWGVALAPNSFGKHGGDLLFGNFGSGTIMAFGADGQFHGLLKGLDHRPIEIDKLWALTFGNGGRAGSPDKLFFAGGPENETHGLFGSLSPASQASDQ
;
A
#
# COMPACT_ATOMS: atom_id res chain seq x y z
N ALA A 1 -11.68 11.61 -17.50
CA ALA A 1 -11.74 10.33 -18.18
C ALA A 1 -10.40 9.62 -18.06
N GLY A 2 -10.38 8.31 -17.83
CA GLY A 2 -9.15 7.55 -17.91
C GLY A 2 -8.73 6.75 -16.67
N TYR A 3 -9.53 6.72 -15.61
CA TYR A 3 -9.32 5.77 -14.51
C TYR A 3 -10.16 4.51 -14.73
N VAL A 4 -9.54 3.36 -14.50
CA VAL A 4 -10.21 2.06 -14.53
C VAL A 4 -10.02 1.38 -13.18
N PRO A 5 -10.97 0.57 -12.70
CA PRO A 5 -10.75 -0.28 -11.53
C PRO A 5 -9.54 -1.18 -11.78
N PHE A 6 -8.62 -1.23 -10.82
CA PHE A 6 -7.37 -1.96 -10.97
C PHE A 6 -7.28 -3.12 -9.99
N ASN A 7 -7.74 -2.93 -8.75
CA ASN A 7 -7.92 -4.00 -7.76
C ASN A 7 -9.06 -3.66 -6.80
N VAL A 8 -9.63 -4.70 -6.19
CA VAL A 8 -10.59 -4.62 -5.09
C VAL A 8 -10.13 -5.53 -3.97
N GLN A 9 -10.17 -5.04 -2.73
CA GLN A 9 -9.75 -5.81 -1.57
C GLN A 9 -10.55 -5.40 -0.32
N VAL A 10 -10.93 -6.38 0.49
CA VAL A 10 -11.56 -6.14 1.79
C VAL A 10 -10.50 -6.14 2.88
N VAL A 11 -10.46 -5.07 3.67
CA VAL A 11 -9.60 -4.95 4.84
C VAL A 11 -10.46 -4.50 6.02
N ASN A 12 -10.50 -5.28 7.09
CA ASN A 12 -11.33 -5.04 8.28
C ASN A 12 -12.80 -4.70 7.96
N GLY A 13 -13.41 -5.43 7.01
CA GLY A 13 -14.81 -5.24 6.64
C GLY A 13 -15.07 -4.03 5.72
N VAL A 14 -14.05 -3.26 5.37
CA VAL A 14 -14.15 -2.14 4.44
C VAL A 14 -13.69 -2.57 3.06
N VAL A 15 -14.47 -2.25 2.04
CA VAL A 15 -14.14 -2.53 0.65
C VAL A 15 -13.33 -1.37 0.09
N PHE A 16 -12.08 -1.62 -0.27
CA PHE A 16 -11.22 -0.70 -0.98
C PHE A 16 -11.21 -1.03 -2.47
N VAL A 17 -11.38 -0.02 -3.31
CA VAL A 17 -11.20 -0.15 -4.76
C VAL A 17 -10.08 0.79 -5.18
N MET A 18 -9.03 0.22 -5.72
CA MET A 18 -7.92 0.95 -6.31
C MET A 18 -8.18 1.16 -7.78
N PHE A 19 -7.97 2.40 -8.23
CA PHE A 19 -8.12 2.78 -9.63
C PHE A 19 -6.80 3.27 -10.18
N SER A 20 -6.56 2.99 -11.43
CA SER A 20 -5.36 3.40 -12.15
C SER A 20 -5.69 4.00 -13.51
N ARG A 21 -4.77 4.80 -14.03
CA ARG A 21 -4.67 5.06 -15.48
C ARG A 21 -3.95 3.90 -16.14
N HIS A 22 -4.11 3.77 -17.46
CA HIS A 22 -3.43 2.71 -18.23
C HIS A 22 -1.89 2.86 -18.25
N GLU A 23 -1.38 4.04 -17.89
CA GLU A 23 0.04 4.32 -17.88
C GLU A 23 0.54 4.53 -16.45
N SER A 24 1.78 4.09 -16.19
CA SER A 24 2.48 4.34 -14.94
C SER A 24 2.87 5.82 -14.89
N VAL A 25 2.10 6.61 -14.16
CA VAL A 25 2.39 8.03 -13.92
C VAL A 25 2.18 8.37 -12.44
N ARG A 26 3.10 9.15 -11.90
CA ARG A 26 2.97 9.68 -10.54
C ARG A 26 1.67 10.46 -10.39
N GLY A 27 0.89 10.13 -9.38
CA GLY A 27 -0.45 10.69 -9.20
C GLY A 27 -1.49 10.14 -10.18
N GLY A 28 -1.19 9.05 -10.88
CA GLY A 28 -2.07 8.39 -11.83
C GLY A 28 -3.03 7.38 -11.22
N GLY A 29 -3.18 7.35 -9.90
CA GLY A 29 -4.10 6.46 -9.18
C GLY A 29 -5.03 7.21 -8.25
N LEU A 30 -6.05 6.51 -7.78
CA LEU A 30 -6.92 6.93 -6.70
C LEU A 30 -7.48 5.71 -5.97
N ILE A 31 -7.96 5.93 -4.75
CA ILE A 31 -8.46 4.89 -3.86
C ILE A 31 -9.82 5.33 -3.34
N ASP A 32 -10.81 4.48 -3.49
CA ASP A 32 -12.17 4.69 -2.97
C ASP A 32 -12.54 3.61 -1.96
N LEU A 33 -13.36 3.99 -0.99
CA LEU A 33 -14.07 3.08 -0.09
C LEU A 33 -15.47 2.85 -0.63
N PHE A 34 -15.93 1.60 -0.59
CA PHE A 34 -17.29 1.26 -0.94
C PHE A 34 -18.01 0.64 0.24
N ASP A 35 -19.25 1.03 0.41
CA ASP A 35 -20.22 0.37 1.27
C ASP A 35 -20.89 -0.76 0.48
N PRO A 36 -20.67 -2.03 0.84
CA PRO A 36 -21.21 -3.15 0.09
C PRO A 36 -22.74 -3.30 0.22
N GLU A 37 -23.36 -2.67 1.23
CA GLU A 37 -24.82 -2.77 1.44
C GLU A 37 -25.58 -1.73 0.62
N THR A 38 -25.06 -0.51 0.55
CA THR A 38 -25.75 0.60 -0.12
C THR A 38 -25.21 0.91 -1.52
N GLY A 39 -24.00 0.43 -1.84
CA GLY A 39 -23.27 0.80 -3.05
C GLY A 39 -22.72 2.23 -3.02
N GLY A 40 -22.86 2.93 -1.90
CA GLY A 40 -22.27 4.24 -1.69
C GLY A 40 -20.74 4.17 -1.71
N PHE A 41 -20.08 5.27 -2.12
CA PHE A 41 -18.62 5.33 -2.10
C PHE A 41 -18.12 6.65 -1.57
N HIS A 42 -16.91 6.61 -1.00
CA HIS A 42 -16.18 7.78 -0.54
C HIS A 42 -14.77 7.78 -1.12
N ARG A 43 -14.27 8.94 -1.54
CA ARG A 43 -12.90 9.10 -1.94
C ARG A 43 -11.99 9.01 -0.71
N PHE A 44 -11.15 7.96 -0.64
CA PHE A 44 -10.19 7.77 0.44
C PHE A 44 -8.90 8.56 0.17
N ALA A 45 -8.32 8.40 -1.01
CA ALA A 45 -7.11 9.11 -1.38
C ALA A 45 -7.09 9.45 -2.87
N THR A 46 -6.54 10.62 -3.18
CA THR A 46 -6.35 11.12 -4.55
C THR A 46 -4.88 11.38 -4.81
N ALA A 47 -4.59 11.68 -6.07
CA ALA A 47 -3.26 12.10 -6.50
C ALA A 47 -2.72 13.34 -5.76
N LYS A 48 -3.57 14.12 -5.12
CA LYS A 48 -3.19 15.34 -4.39
C LYS A 48 -3.90 15.40 -3.05
N ASP A 49 -3.18 15.84 -2.02
CA ASP A 49 -3.78 16.21 -0.74
C ASP A 49 -4.56 17.53 -0.84
N ALA A 50 -5.22 17.92 0.24
CA ALA A 50 -5.96 19.18 0.33
C ALA A 50 -5.08 20.42 0.07
N GLY A 51 -3.77 20.32 0.28
CA GLY A 51 -2.78 21.37 -0.01
C GLY A 51 -2.26 21.37 -1.44
N GLY A 52 -2.75 20.45 -2.30
CA GLY A 52 -2.33 20.33 -3.70
C GLY A 52 -1.00 19.60 -3.91
N LYS A 53 -0.38 19.06 -2.86
CA LYS A 53 0.84 18.26 -2.95
C LYS A 53 0.52 16.91 -3.58
N LEU A 54 1.31 16.52 -4.58
CA LEU A 54 1.16 15.21 -5.23
C LEU A 54 1.51 14.08 -4.28
N HIS A 55 0.58 13.14 -4.14
CA HIS A 55 0.85 11.84 -3.54
C HIS A 55 1.57 10.93 -4.55
N GLU A 56 2.23 9.92 -4.01
CA GLU A 56 2.95 8.94 -4.82
C GLU A 56 2.03 7.82 -5.38
N ILE A 57 0.71 8.07 -5.49
CA ILE A 57 -0.22 7.05 -5.98
C ILE A 57 0.06 6.80 -7.47
N ASN A 58 0.54 5.60 -7.77
CA ASN A 58 0.93 5.20 -9.12
C ASN A 58 0.58 3.74 -9.35
N MET A 59 -0.56 3.48 -9.97
CA MET A 59 -1.11 2.14 -10.19
C MET A 59 -1.21 1.36 -8.85
N PRO A 60 -2.00 1.84 -7.87
CA PRO A 60 -2.15 1.17 -6.58
C PRO A 60 -2.82 -0.18 -6.74
N TRP A 61 -2.26 -1.23 -6.11
CA TRP A 61 -2.80 -2.58 -6.20
C TRP A 61 -3.07 -3.19 -4.82
N GLY A 62 -2.04 -3.59 -4.09
CA GLY A 62 -2.20 -4.27 -2.80
C GLY A 62 -2.54 -3.30 -1.68
N VAL A 63 -3.36 -3.72 -0.72
CA VAL A 63 -3.62 -3.00 0.52
C VAL A 63 -3.55 -3.94 1.72
N ALA A 64 -2.94 -3.47 2.81
CA ALA A 64 -2.88 -4.19 4.09
C ALA A 64 -2.95 -3.20 5.25
N LEU A 65 -3.65 -3.57 6.33
CA LEU A 65 -3.63 -2.81 7.58
C LEU A 65 -2.44 -3.25 8.42
N ALA A 66 -1.57 -2.31 8.76
CA ALA A 66 -0.41 -2.58 9.60
C ALA A 66 -0.83 -2.85 11.05
N PRO A 67 -0.32 -3.92 11.69
CA PRO A 67 -0.51 -4.11 13.12
C PRO A 67 0.14 -2.97 13.90
N ASN A 68 -0.34 -2.66 15.09
CA ASN A 68 0.20 -1.57 15.93
C ASN A 68 1.70 -1.73 16.23
N SER A 69 2.20 -2.94 16.19
CA SER A 69 3.62 -3.28 16.37
C SER A 69 4.51 -3.01 15.14
N PHE A 70 3.94 -2.56 14.02
CA PHE A 70 4.69 -2.30 12.78
C PHE A 70 5.43 -0.95 12.79
N GLY A 71 6.16 -0.69 13.85
CA GLY A 71 7.00 0.52 14.00
C GLY A 71 6.19 1.80 13.87
N LYS A 72 6.76 2.82 13.21
CA LYS A 72 6.10 4.13 13.04
C LYS A 72 4.83 4.11 12.20
N HIS A 73 4.61 3.06 11.43
CA HIS A 73 3.43 2.88 10.58
C HIS A 73 2.42 1.89 11.16
N GLY A 74 2.52 1.59 12.47
CA GLY A 74 1.52 0.80 13.18
C GLY A 74 0.14 1.45 13.12
N GLY A 75 -0.89 0.70 12.72
CA GLY A 75 -2.25 1.20 12.52
C GLY A 75 -2.52 1.87 11.17
N ASP A 76 -1.50 2.09 10.33
CA ASP A 76 -1.68 2.65 9.00
C ASP A 76 -2.20 1.62 7.99
N LEU A 77 -2.95 2.11 7.01
CA LEU A 77 -3.26 1.38 5.79
C LEU A 77 -2.08 1.52 4.81
N LEU A 78 -1.50 0.39 4.44
CA LEU A 78 -0.36 0.34 3.52
C LEU A 78 -0.84 -0.02 2.12
N PHE A 79 -0.57 0.85 1.14
CA PHE A 79 -0.92 0.62 -0.26
C PHE A 79 0.34 0.46 -1.11
N GLY A 80 0.43 -0.65 -1.84
CA GLY A 80 1.51 -0.91 -2.78
C GLY A 80 1.21 -0.32 -4.15
N ASN A 81 2.18 0.37 -4.72
CA ASN A 81 2.14 0.90 -6.07
C ASN A 81 2.79 -0.07 -7.06
N PHE A 82 2.03 -0.65 -7.95
CA PHE A 82 2.57 -1.46 -9.04
C PHE A 82 3.49 -0.65 -9.97
N GLY A 83 3.11 0.61 -10.24
CA GLY A 83 3.82 1.44 -11.21
C GLY A 83 5.17 1.98 -10.73
N SER A 84 5.33 2.24 -9.44
CA SER A 84 6.58 2.76 -8.86
C SER A 84 7.29 1.78 -7.91
N GLY A 85 6.63 0.69 -7.53
CA GLY A 85 7.18 -0.25 -6.56
C GLY A 85 7.19 0.23 -5.12
N THR A 86 6.73 1.45 -4.84
CA THR A 86 6.74 2.04 -3.50
C THR A 86 5.54 1.58 -2.68
N ILE A 87 5.67 1.66 -1.35
CA ILE A 87 4.58 1.38 -0.41
C ILE A 87 4.23 2.67 0.32
N MET A 88 2.98 3.10 0.16
CA MET A 88 2.42 4.29 0.80
C MET A 88 1.75 3.91 2.12
N ALA A 89 1.88 4.77 3.13
CA ALA A 89 1.16 4.66 4.39
C ALA A 89 0.14 5.79 4.50
N PHE A 90 -1.09 5.44 4.87
CA PHE A 90 -2.18 6.37 5.12
C PHE A 90 -2.85 6.06 6.47
N GLY A 91 -3.21 7.09 7.20
CA GLY A 91 -4.11 6.96 8.34
C GLY A 91 -5.51 6.50 7.92
N ALA A 92 -6.31 6.05 8.86
CA ALA A 92 -7.70 5.65 8.62
C ALA A 92 -8.58 6.80 8.07
N ASP A 93 -8.17 8.03 8.28
CA ASP A 93 -8.80 9.26 7.79
C ASP A 93 -8.36 9.65 6.35
N GLY A 94 -7.52 8.82 5.71
CA GLY A 94 -6.97 9.09 4.38
C GLY A 94 -5.79 10.07 4.36
N GLN A 95 -5.28 10.48 5.51
CA GLN A 95 -4.08 11.32 5.61
C GLN A 95 -2.83 10.54 5.19
N PHE A 96 -2.04 11.12 4.31
CA PHE A 96 -0.79 10.51 3.86
C PHE A 96 0.32 10.67 4.90
N HIS A 97 0.79 9.56 5.44
CA HIS A 97 1.83 9.50 6.47
C HIS A 97 3.25 9.29 5.90
N GLY A 98 3.35 9.04 4.60
CA GLY A 98 4.62 8.91 3.90
C GLY A 98 4.79 7.58 3.18
N LEU A 99 6.02 7.34 2.70
CA LEU A 99 6.43 6.07 2.10
C LEU A 99 7.16 5.22 3.14
N LEU A 100 7.01 3.90 3.04
CA LEU A 100 7.86 2.99 3.77
C LEU A 100 9.31 3.16 3.30
N LYS A 101 10.23 3.18 4.27
CA LYS A 101 11.65 3.41 4.01
C LYS A 101 12.50 2.29 4.59
N GLY A 102 13.58 1.98 3.90
CA GLY A 102 14.64 1.11 4.38
C GLY A 102 15.49 1.74 5.49
N LEU A 103 16.47 0.99 5.98
CA LEU A 103 17.43 1.47 7.00
C LEU A 103 18.29 2.63 6.50
N ASP A 104 18.43 2.78 5.20
CA ASP A 104 19.11 3.89 4.53
C ASP A 104 18.25 5.15 4.39
N HIS A 105 17.05 5.16 4.99
CA HIS A 105 16.04 6.22 4.92
C HIS A 105 15.50 6.52 3.51
N ARG A 106 15.81 5.69 2.51
CA ARG A 106 15.24 5.79 1.17
C ARG A 106 13.92 5.01 1.08
N PRO A 107 13.00 5.43 0.21
CA PRO A 107 11.81 4.62 -0.07
C PRO A 107 12.20 3.20 -0.48
N ILE A 108 11.45 2.23 0.03
CA ILE A 108 11.54 0.85 -0.44
C ILE A 108 10.86 0.80 -1.81
N GLU A 109 11.55 0.23 -2.79
CA GLU A 109 11.03 0.04 -4.14
C GLU A 109 11.11 -1.44 -4.51
N ILE A 110 9.97 -2.02 -4.88
CA ILE A 110 9.82 -3.41 -5.31
C ILE A 110 9.23 -3.39 -6.71
N ASP A 111 10.01 -3.76 -7.70
CA ASP A 111 9.58 -3.67 -9.10
C ASP A 111 8.30 -4.48 -9.34
N LYS A 112 7.32 -3.82 -9.98
CA LYS A 112 5.99 -4.38 -10.25
C LYS A 112 5.35 -4.99 -8.98
N LEU A 113 5.24 -4.17 -7.94
CA LEU A 113 4.65 -4.59 -6.67
C LEU A 113 3.16 -4.90 -6.83
N TRP A 114 2.79 -6.16 -6.62
CA TRP A 114 1.42 -6.64 -6.66
C TRP A 114 0.78 -6.66 -5.27
N ALA A 115 0.92 -7.73 -4.56
CA ALA A 115 0.19 -8.02 -3.34
C ALA A 115 0.96 -7.60 -2.09
N LEU A 116 0.21 -7.18 -1.08
CA LEU A 116 0.67 -6.95 0.27
C LEU A 116 -0.24 -7.71 1.24
N THR A 117 0.34 -8.40 2.21
CA THR A 117 -0.40 -9.04 3.30
C THR A 117 0.46 -9.21 4.54
N PHE A 118 -0.13 -9.06 5.71
CA PHE A 118 0.55 -9.43 6.97
C PHE A 118 0.36 -10.91 7.29
N GLY A 119 1.33 -11.47 8.00
CA GLY A 119 1.18 -12.79 8.60
C GLY A 119 0.03 -12.82 9.61
N ASN A 120 -0.45 -14.03 9.93
CA ASN A 120 -1.56 -14.23 10.88
C ASN A 120 -1.16 -14.86 12.21
N GLY A 121 0.15 -14.99 12.49
CA GLY A 121 0.69 -15.59 13.70
C GLY A 121 0.74 -17.12 13.69
N GLY A 122 0.16 -17.75 12.67
CA GLY A 122 0.16 -19.20 12.48
C GLY A 122 1.12 -19.64 11.36
N ARG A 123 0.65 -20.52 10.48
CA ARG A 123 1.42 -21.01 9.33
C ARG A 123 1.73 -19.92 8.29
N ALA A 124 0.99 -18.82 8.31
CA ALA A 124 1.24 -17.67 7.45
C ALA A 124 2.30 -16.69 8.03
N GLY A 125 3.09 -17.11 9.00
CA GLY A 125 4.20 -16.33 9.55
C GLY A 125 3.81 -15.29 10.60
N SER A 126 4.82 -14.56 11.09
CA SER A 126 4.63 -13.53 12.12
C SER A 126 3.65 -12.44 11.66
N PRO A 127 2.73 -11.98 12.56
CA PRO A 127 1.83 -10.89 12.25
C PRO A 127 2.55 -9.55 12.00
N ASP A 128 3.81 -9.43 12.42
CA ASP A 128 4.64 -8.22 12.21
C ASP A 128 5.41 -8.24 10.89
N LYS A 129 5.23 -9.27 10.07
CA LYS A 129 5.84 -9.37 8.74
C LYS A 129 4.84 -8.98 7.66
N LEU A 130 5.19 -7.97 6.90
CA LEU A 130 4.49 -7.61 5.67
C LEU A 130 5.08 -8.42 4.52
N PHE A 131 4.35 -9.41 4.04
CA PHE A 131 4.72 -10.17 2.86
C PHE A 131 4.30 -9.44 1.60
N PHE A 132 5.09 -9.59 0.55
CA PHE A 132 4.82 -8.99 -0.76
C PHE A 132 5.11 -9.96 -1.90
N ALA A 133 4.44 -9.72 -3.02
CA ALA A 133 4.75 -10.32 -4.30
C ALA A 133 5.04 -9.20 -5.32
N GLY A 134 6.07 -9.38 -6.12
CA GLY A 134 6.46 -8.46 -7.18
C GLY A 134 6.80 -9.21 -8.47
N GLY A 135 6.83 -8.50 -9.59
CA GLY A 135 7.13 -9.04 -10.92
C GLY A 135 8.27 -8.30 -11.61
N PRO A 136 9.51 -8.43 -11.14
CA PRO A 136 10.63 -7.73 -11.77
C PRO A 136 10.83 -8.12 -13.24
N GLU A 137 11.60 -7.31 -13.98
CA GLU A 137 11.90 -7.49 -15.39
C GLU A 137 10.65 -7.61 -16.28
N ASN A 138 9.71 -6.65 -16.11
CA ASN A 138 8.42 -6.65 -16.82
C ASN A 138 7.63 -7.94 -16.62
N GLU A 139 7.60 -8.43 -15.37
CA GLU A 139 6.84 -9.61 -14.95
C GLU A 139 7.30 -10.95 -15.57
N THR A 140 8.50 -10.98 -16.13
CA THR A 140 9.12 -12.23 -16.59
C THR A 140 9.68 -13.07 -15.45
N HIS A 141 9.88 -12.46 -14.27
CA HIS A 141 10.32 -13.11 -13.05
C HIS A 141 9.36 -12.81 -11.90
N GLY A 142 9.27 -13.74 -10.95
CA GLY A 142 8.51 -13.58 -9.72
C GLY A 142 9.43 -13.28 -8.54
N LEU A 143 9.04 -12.31 -7.71
CA LEU A 143 9.70 -12.00 -6.45
C LEU A 143 8.70 -12.15 -5.31
N PHE A 144 9.04 -12.98 -4.31
CA PHE A 144 8.32 -13.07 -3.04
C PHE A 144 9.27 -12.72 -1.90
N GLY A 145 8.81 -11.88 -0.98
CA GLY A 145 9.62 -11.46 0.15
C GLY A 145 8.80 -10.93 1.31
N SER A 146 9.50 -10.46 2.34
CA SER A 146 8.86 -9.82 3.49
C SER A 146 9.66 -8.63 4.01
N LEU A 147 8.93 -7.68 4.60
CA LEU A 147 9.45 -6.53 5.30
C LEU A 147 9.08 -6.67 6.79
N SER A 148 9.99 -6.31 7.66
CA SER A 148 9.76 -6.24 9.11
C SER A 148 10.17 -4.87 9.62
N PRO A 149 9.56 -4.38 10.72
CA PRO A 149 10.05 -3.17 11.38
C PRO A 149 11.54 -3.33 11.72
N ALA A 150 12.32 -2.26 11.57
CA ALA A 150 13.66 -2.23 12.10
C ALA A 150 13.58 -2.48 13.62
N SER A 151 14.35 -3.42 14.14
CA SER A 151 14.52 -3.53 15.58
C SER A 151 15.08 -2.20 16.08
N GLN A 152 14.37 -1.55 17.03
CA GLN A 152 14.97 -0.44 17.75
C GLN A 152 16.23 -1.00 18.42
N ALA A 153 17.40 -0.53 18.01
CA ALA A 153 18.58 -0.78 18.82
C ALA A 153 18.28 -0.18 20.20
N SER A 154 18.19 -1.05 21.21
CA SER A 154 18.16 -0.60 22.59
C SER A 154 19.51 0.08 22.82
N ASP A 155 19.53 1.40 22.83
CA ASP A 155 20.66 2.15 23.37
C ASP A 155 20.83 1.72 24.84
N GLN A 156 21.82 0.86 25.10
CA GLN A 156 22.35 0.57 26.41
C GLN A 156 23.48 1.55 26.70
#